data_5e3648fac237dfa25dfb2dff244037f7
#
_entry.id   5e3648fac237dfa25dfb2dff244037f7
#
_cell.length_a   1.000
_cell.length_b   1.000
_cell.length_c   1.000
_cell.angle_alpha   90.00
_cell.angle_beta   90.00
_cell.angle_gamma   90.00
#
_symmetry.space_group_name_H-M   'P 1'
#
loop_
_entity.id
_entity.type
_entity.pdbx_description
1 polymer ?
#
loop_
_entity_poly.entity_id
_entity_poly.type
_entity_poly.pdbx_seq_one_letter_code
_entity_poly.pdbx_strand_id
1 'polypeptide(L)'
;MRYLSLCAATVGALAVCCLAPVYARPVNISVGASTLGFGVQVATPIVPGTLDIALGINHFSYNYSGTYTKNNSAIPYGGTLRLQTIPVLLDYFPFHGVFRLTGGIMVNQNDLNLVASGGNGTYTINGGHYSASQVGTFTAQAKWRRFAPYFGIGWGSKAARDTGFSMGFDLGVLYTDSPTVTLSASNPDNIQKLTTDVSVEQAKANQSASSLRFWPMIGIRVGYDF
;
A
#
# COMPACT_ATOMS: atom_id res chain seq x y z
N MET A 1 0.83 23.67 -25.18
CA MET A 1 1.74 22.53 -25.38
C MET A 1 2.00 21.92 -24.00
N ARG A 2 1.43 20.76 -23.73
CA ARG A 2 1.57 20.06 -22.44
C ARG A 2 2.63 18.98 -22.64
N TYR A 3 3.72 19.07 -21.92
CA TYR A 3 4.74 18.01 -21.90
C TYR A 3 4.27 16.88 -20.96
N LEU A 4 4.00 15.72 -21.53
CA LEU A 4 3.92 14.46 -20.80
C LEU A 4 5.34 14.05 -20.41
N SER A 5 5.69 14.11 -19.14
CA SER A 5 6.91 13.48 -18.63
C SER A 5 6.61 12.02 -18.31
N LEU A 6 7.08 11.12 -19.18
CA LEU A 6 7.13 9.69 -18.94
C LEU A 6 8.21 9.42 -17.88
N CYS A 7 7.82 9.11 -16.65
CA CYS A 7 8.76 8.53 -15.68
C CYS A 7 9.00 7.06 -16.05
N ALA A 8 10.16 6.79 -16.63
CA ALA A 8 10.66 5.44 -16.83
C ALA A 8 11.02 4.81 -15.48
N ALA A 9 10.26 3.81 -15.07
CA ALA A 9 10.58 2.96 -13.92
C ALA A 9 11.72 2.01 -14.32
N THR A 10 12.94 2.27 -13.85
CA THR A 10 14.05 1.32 -13.92
C THR A 10 13.79 0.17 -12.96
N VAL A 11 13.40 -0.98 -13.50
CA VAL A 11 13.32 -2.25 -12.77
C VAL A 11 14.75 -2.77 -12.61
N GLY A 12 15.33 -2.58 -11.43
CA GLY A 12 16.59 -3.19 -11.04
C GLY A 12 16.41 -4.69 -10.82
N ALA A 13 16.93 -5.51 -11.74
CA ALA A 13 16.99 -6.95 -11.56
C ALA A 13 17.99 -7.28 -10.45
N LEU A 14 17.48 -7.70 -9.28
CA LEU A 14 18.31 -8.31 -8.23
C LEU A 14 18.64 -9.74 -8.66
N ALA A 15 19.87 -9.93 -9.17
CA ALA A 15 20.43 -11.25 -9.38
C ALA A 15 20.87 -11.82 -8.03
N VAL A 16 20.09 -12.71 -7.44
CA VAL A 16 20.51 -13.55 -6.32
C VAL A 16 21.22 -14.78 -6.88
N CYS A 17 22.54 -14.72 -6.99
CA CYS A 17 23.40 -15.90 -7.23
C CYS A 17 23.59 -16.65 -5.91
N CYS A 18 22.77 -17.65 -5.62
CA CYS A 18 23.12 -18.71 -4.67
C CYS A 18 23.67 -19.91 -5.44
N LEU A 19 24.97 -20.12 -5.40
CA LEU A 19 25.65 -21.31 -5.88
C LEU A 19 25.38 -22.49 -4.94
N ALA A 20 24.36 -23.27 -5.25
CA ALA A 20 24.15 -24.61 -4.72
C ALA A 20 23.97 -25.55 -5.92
N PRO A 21 24.28 -26.88 -5.83
CA PRO A 21 24.22 -27.81 -6.97
C PRO A 21 22.83 -27.77 -7.59
N VAL A 22 22.77 -27.46 -8.86
CA VAL A 22 21.56 -27.22 -9.65
C VAL A 22 20.87 -28.54 -9.92
N TYR A 23 20.09 -29.03 -8.97
CA TYR A 23 18.79 -29.58 -9.32
C TYR A 23 17.92 -28.37 -9.66
N ALA A 24 17.51 -28.24 -10.91
CA ALA A 24 16.65 -27.17 -11.33
C ALA A 24 15.37 -27.21 -10.46
N ARG A 25 15.34 -26.36 -9.42
CA ARG A 25 14.17 -26.24 -8.60
C ARG A 25 13.14 -25.50 -9.42
N PRO A 26 11.95 -26.03 -9.51
CA PRO A 26 10.88 -25.39 -10.22
C PRO A 26 10.64 -23.98 -9.65
N VAL A 27 10.45 -23.02 -10.55
CA VAL A 27 10.22 -21.61 -10.18
C VAL A 27 8.98 -21.10 -10.87
N ASN A 28 8.07 -20.51 -10.11
CA ASN A 28 6.96 -19.77 -10.66
C ASN A 28 7.31 -18.27 -10.67
N ILE A 29 7.10 -17.62 -11.80
CA ILE A 29 7.14 -16.16 -11.91
C ILE A 29 5.76 -15.68 -12.31
N SER A 30 5.18 -14.80 -11.53
CA SER A 30 3.82 -14.32 -11.75
C SER A 30 3.73 -12.79 -11.63
N VAL A 31 2.79 -12.24 -12.38
CA VAL A 31 2.37 -10.85 -12.30
C VAL A 31 0.90 -10.80 -11.88
N GLY A 32 0.50 -9.78 -11.16
CA GLY A 32 -0.88 -9.71 -10.70
C GLY A 32 -1.33 -8.32 -10.31
N ALA A 33 -2.61 -8.23 -10.02
CA ALA A 33 -3.26 -7.05 -9.48
C ALA A 33 -4.02 -7.41 -8.21
N SER A 34 -3.95 -6.52 -7.23
CA SER A 34 -4.61 -6.70 -5.95
C SER A 34 -5.02 -5.35 -5.35
N THR A 35 -5.69 -5.39 -4.21
CA THR A 35 -5.97 -4.19 -3.40
C THR A 35 -4.69 -3.52 -2.86
N LEU A 36 -3.52 -4.15 -2.99
CA LEU A 36 -2.21 -3.59 -2.69
C LEU A 36 -1.48 -3.05 -3.93
N GLY A 37 -2.13 -3.03 -5.09
CA GLY A 37 -1.59 -2.58 -6.36
C GLY A 37 -1.21 -3.70 -7.31
N PHE A 38 -0.42 -3.35 -8.31
CA PHE A 38 0.16 -4.28 -9.28
C PHE A 38 1.47 -4.84 -8.76
N GLY A 39 1.73 -6.11 -9.01
CA GLY A 39 2.92 -6.73 -8.47
C GLY A 39 3.51 -7.84 -9.32
N VAL A 40 4.74 -8.18 -8.95
CA VAL A 40 5.48 -9.34 -9.46
C VAL A 40 5.85 -10.21 -8.27
N GLN A 41 5.72 -11.52 -8.43
CA GLN A 41 6.05 -12.51 -7.40
C GLN A 41 6.84 -13.65 -8.02
N VAL A 42 7.82 -14.13 -7.26
CA VAL A 42 8.58 -15.35 -7.56
C VAL A 42 8.30 -16.34 -6.44
N ALA A 43 7.94 -17.57 -6.77
CA ALA A 43 7.72 -18.63 -5.81
C ALA A 43 8.52 -19.89 -6.19
N THR A 44 8.97 -20.62 -5.17
CA THR A 44 9.72 -21.88 -5.34
C THR A 44 9.36 -22.84 -4.20
N PRO A 45 9.26 -24.16 -4.45
CA PRO A 45 8.97 -25.12 -3.41
C PRO A 45 10.15 -25.28 -2.45
N ILE A 46 9.85 -25.24 -1.15
CA ILE A 46 10.74 -25.69 -0.07
C ILE A 46 10.54 -27.20 0.13
N VAL A 47 9.26 -27.59 0.18
CA VAL A 47 8.84 -29.01 0.21
C VAL A 47 7.95 -29.26 -1.00
N PRO A 48 8.42 -30.05 -1.99
CA PRO A 48 7.68 -30.29 -3.23
C PRO A 48 6.23 -30.68 -2.98
N GLY A 49 5.34 -29.99 -3.66
CA GLY A 49 3.91 -30.25 -3.58
C GLY A 49 3.21 -29.84 -2.27
N THR A 50 3.92 -29.36 -1.25
CA THR A 50 3.35 -29.08 0.08
C THR A 50 3.61 -27.68 0.56
N LEU A 51 4.83 -27.15 0.39
CA LEU A 51 5.21 -25.84 0.96
C LEU A 51 6.07 -25.08 -0.03
N ASP A 52 5.62 -23.88 -0.40
CA ASP A 52 6.36 -22.96 -1.24
C ASP A 52 6.74 -21.72 -0.44
N ILE A 53 7.86 -21.08 -0.82
CA ILE A 53 8.20 -19.73 -0.41
C ILE A 53 7.96 -18.80 -1.58
N ALA A 54 7.37 -17.65 -1.31
CA ALA A 54 7.11 -16.61 -2.30
C ALA A 54 7.65 -15.27 -1.85
N LEU A 55 8.31 -14.58 -2.78
CA LEU A 55 8.83 -13.23 -2.62
C LEU A 55 8.27 -12.35 -3.73
N GLY A 56 7.93 -11.11 -3.43
CA GLY A 56 7.38 -10.22 -4.45
C GLY A 56 7.53 -8.75 -4.12
N ILE A 57 6.99 -7.94 -5.00
CA ILE A 57 6.81 -6.51 -4.81
C ILE A 57 5.48 -6.10 -5.41
N ASN A 58 4.72 -5.28 -4.71
CA ASN A 58 3.51 -4.63 -5.22
C ASN A 58 3.72 -3.13 -5.17
N HIS A 59 3.19 -2.44 -6.18
CA HIS A 59 3.25 -0.99 -6.27
C HIS A 59 2.00 -0.42 -6.93
N PHE A 60 1.51 0.69 -6.36
CA PHE A 60 0.49 1.54 -6.96
C PHE A 60 0.66 2.96 -6.46
N SER A 61 0.53 3.94 -7.33
CA SER A 61 0.55 5.36 -6.95
C SER A 61 -0.56 6.09 -7.69
N TYR A 62 -1.33 6.87 -6.95
CA TYR A 62 -2.42 7.65 -7.50
C TYR A 62 -2.39 9.08 -6.95
N ASN A 63 -2.30 10.04 -7.84
CA ASN A 63 -2.37 11.45 -7.52
C ASN A 63 -3.75 11.98 -7.90
N TYR A 64 -4.35 12.73 -7.00
CA TYR A 64 -5.61 13.39 -7.26
C TYR A 64 -5.58 14.84 -6.80
N SER A 65 -6.39 15.67 -7.43
CA SER A 65 -6.55 17.07 -7.05
C SER A 65 -8.00 17.48 -7.23
N GLY A 66 -8.44 18.43 -6.43
CA GLY A 66 -9.79 18.95 -6.48
C GLY A 66 -9.89 20.29 -5.78
N THR A 67 -11.09 20.83 -5.79
CA THR A 67 -11.42 22.05 -5.03
C THR A 67 -12.67 21.78 -4.22
N TYR A 68 -12.55 21.93 -2.91
CA TYR A 68 -13.71 21.88 -2.01
C TYR A 68 -14.38 23.26 -2.02
N THR A 69 -15.62 23.31 -2.48
CA THR A 69 -16.40 24.56 -2.56
C THR A 69 -17.61 24.48 -1.64
N LYS A 70 -17.74 25.45 -0.72
CA LYS A 70 -18.88 25.59 0.18
C LYS A 70 -19.12 27.06 0.46
N ASN A 71 -20.37 27.53 0.30
CA ASN A 71 -20.80 28.91 0.62
C ASN A 71 -19.83 29.98 0.03
N ASN A 72 -19.56 29.92 -1.26
CA ASN A 72 -18.64 30.81 -1.97
C ASN A 72 -17.17 30.76 -1.52
N SER A 73 -16.81 29.80 -0.67
CA SER A 73 -15.45 29.48 -0.26
C SER A 73 -14.91 28.34 -1.09
N ALA A 74 -13.70 28.47 -1.63
CA ALA A 74 -13.02 27.47 -2.43
C ALA A 74 -11.66 27.15 -1.80
N ILE A 75 -11.42 25.89 -1.50
CA ILE A 75 -10.15 25.39 -0.96
C ILE A 75 -9.61 24.35 -1.95
N PRO A 76 -8.56 24.66 -2.70
CA PRO A 76 -7.89 23.66 -3.53
C PRO A 76 -7.14 22.65 -2.66
N TYR A 77 -7.26 21.40 -3.03
CA TYR A 77 -6.53 20.31 -2.36
C TYR A 77 -5.96 19.34 -3.37
N GLY A 78 -4.89 18.69 -2.99
CA GLY A 78 -4.29 17.59 -3.73
C GLY A 78 -3.90 16.46 -2.80
N GLY A 79 -3.75 15.28 -3.35
CA GLY A 79 -3.34 14.13 -2.57
C GLY A 79 -2.60 13.10 -3.39
N THR A 80 -1.77 12.33 -2.71
CA THR A 80 -1.04 11.20 -3.25
C THR A 80 -1.30 9.99 -2.36
N LEU A 81 -1.90 8.96 -2.94
CA LEU A 81 -1.95 7.63 -2.34
C LEU A 81 -0.81 6.81 -2.94
N ARG A 82 0.08 6.30 -2.10
CA ARG A 82 1.12 5.36 -2.49
C ARG A 82 0.90 4.04 -1.76
N LEU A 83 0.77 2.98 -2.52
CA LEU A 83 0.76 1.61 -2.02
C LEU A 83 2.05 0.94 -2.48
N GLN A 84 2.83 0.46 -1.54
CA GLN A 84 4.05 -0.29 -1.83
C GLN A 84 4.26 -1.34 -0.76
N THR A 85 4.31 -2.61 -1.18
CA THR A 85 4.54 -3.73 -0.25
C THR A 85 5.54 -4.71 -0.84
N ILE A 86 6.33 -5.33 0.04
CA ILE A 86 7.26 -6.42 -0.30
C ILE A 86 6.82 -7.63 0.50
N PRO A 87 6.05 -8.56 -0.09
CA PRO A 87 5.63 -9.79 0.56
C PRO A 87 6.77 -10.82 0.65
N VAL A 88 6.88 -11.45 1.82
CA VAL A 88 7.65 -12.67 2.10
C VAL A 88 6.65 -13.67 2.67
N LEU A 89 6.25 -14.64 1.86
CA LEU A 89 5.12 -15.51 2.14
C LEU A 89 5.53 -16.97 2.10
N LEU A 90 4.80 -17.78 2.86
CA LEU A 90 4.81 -19.24 2.81
C LEU A 90 3.42 -19.70 2.37
N ASP A 91 3.39 -20.50 1.32
CA ASP A 91 2.18 -21.08 0.75
C ASP A 91 2.15 -22.58 1.11
N TYR A 92 1.21 -22.97 1.97
CA TYR A 92 1.00 -24.35 2.37
C TYR A 92 -0.19 -24.96 1.62
N PHE A 93 0.02 -26.13 1.03
CA PHE A 93 -0.96 -26.87 0.22
C PHE A 93 -1.44 -28.12 0.93
N PRO A 94 -2.46 -28.02 1.80
CA PRO A 94 -2.89 -29.14 2.68
C PRO A 94 -3.40 -30.34 1.89
N PHE A 95 -3.97 -30.12 0.71
CA PHE A 95 -4.58 -31.18 -0.10
C PHE A 95 -3.75 -31.53 -1.34
N HIS A 96 -2.52 -31.05 -1.45
CA HIS A 96 -1.65 -31.23 -2.61
C HIS A 96 -2.31 -30.79 -3.94
N GLY A 97 -3.39 -30.03 -3.86
CA GLY A 97 -4.17 -29.47 -4.96
C GLY A 97 -3.86 -28.00 -5.25
N VAL A 98 -4.84 -27.30 -5.79
CA VAL A 98 -4.76 -25.88 -6.12
C VAL A 98 -5.07 -24.94 -4.96
N PHE A 99 -5.64 -25.45 -3.89
CA PHE A 99 -5.95 -24.68 -2.67
C PHE A 99 -4.70 -24.54 -1.81
N ARG A 100 -4.47 -23.33 -1.33
CA ARG A 100 -3.37 -23.04 -0.41
C ARG A 100 -3.81 -22.15 0.75
N LEU A 101 -3.12 -22.32 1.86
CA LEU A 101 -3.09 -21.38 2.99
C LEU A 101 -1.80 -20.58 2.89
N THR A 102 -1.91 -19.27 2.95
CA THR A 102 -0.78 -18.37 2.84
C THR A 102 -0.57 -17.64 4.15
N GLY A 103 0.65 -17.62 4.64
CA GLY A 103 1.03 -16.84 5.81
C GLY A 103 2.39 -16.20 5.61
N GLY A 104 2.63 -15.06 6.27
CA GLY A 104 3.93 -14.42 6.18
C GLY A 104 3.95 -13.01 6.70
N ILE A 105 4.95 -12.26 6.25
CA ILE A 105 5.16 -10.85 6.61
C ILE A 105 5.27 -10.03 5.32
N MET A 106 4.62 -8.89 5.32
CA MET A 106 4.82 -7.89 4.26
C MET A 106 5.54 -6.66 4.82
N VAL A 107 6.60 -6.23 4.15
CA VAL A 107 7.18 -4.91 4.40
C VAL A 107 6.27 -3.89 3.75
N ASN A 108 5.54 -3.16 4.56
CA ASN A 108 4.51 -2.22 4.16
C ASN A 108 5.07 -0.79 4.15
N GLN A 109 4.96 -0.11 3.03
CA GLN A 109 5.38 1.28 2.83
C GLN A 109 4.22 2.11 2.27
N ASN A 110 2.99 1.72 2.59
CA ASN A 110 1.80 2.48 2.18
C ASN A 110 1.77 3.82 2.90
N ASP A 111 1.49 4.87 2.16
CA ASP A 111 1.27 6.20 2.69
C ASP A 111 0.18 6.96 1.91
N LEU A 112 -0.52 7.81 2.62
CA LEU A 112 -1.47 8.78 2.08
C LEU A 112 -1.00 10.17 2.49
N ASN A 113 -0.83 11.05 1.53
CA ASN A 113 -0.47 12.45 1.77
C ASN A 113 -1.51 13.35 1.13
N LEU A 114 -2.05 14.27 1.91
CA LEU A 114 -3.03 15.27 1.48
C LEU A 114 -2.47 16.66 1.77
N VAL A 115 -2.59 17.55 0.80
CA VAL A 115 -2.17 18.95 0.93
C VAL A 115 -3.31 19.83 0.48
N ALA A 116 -3.67 20.80 1.31
CA ALA A 116 -4.60 21.86 0.96
C ALA A 116 -3.92 23.21 1.19
N SER A 117 -3.98 24.11 0.23
CA SER A 117 -3.34 25.43 0.32
C SER A 117 -4.03 26.45 -0.55
N GLY A 118 -4.01 27.70 -0.08
CA GLY A 118 -4.59 28.82 -0.81
C GLY A 118 -6.12 28.81 -0.83
N GLY A 119 -6.68 29.50 -1.82
CA GLY A 119 -8.12 29.74 -1.91
C GLY A 119 -8.61 30.88 -1.03
N ASN A 120 -9.93 31.09 -1.05
CA ASN A 120 -10.62 32.09 -0.26
C ASN A 120 -11.51 31.47 0.85
N GLY A 121 -11.26 30.19 1.13
CA GLY A 121 -12.05 29.40 2.05
C GLY A 121 -11.73 29.64 3.52
N THR A 122 -12.65 29.21 4.37
CA THR A 122 -12.46 29.13 5.82
C THR A 122 -12.25 27.67 6.21
N TYR A 123 -11.15 27.41 6.88
CA TYR A 123 -10.87 26.10 7.47
C TYR A 123 -11.54 26.02 8.85
N THR A 124 -12.25 24.92 9.10
CA THR A 124 -12.76 24.61 10.43
C THR A 124 -11.91 23.52 11.06
N ILE A 125 -11.13 23.86 12.06
CA ILE A 125 -10.20 22.96 12.75
C ILE A 125 -10.57 22.95 14.23
N ASN A 126 -10.95 21.82 14.78
CA ASN A 126 -11.42 21.66 16.17
C ASN A 126 -12.50 22.68 16.59
N GLY A 127 -13.41 23.04 15.65
CA GLY A 127 -14.43 24.05 15.87
C GLY A 127 -13.96 25.51 15.76
N GLY A 128 -12.65 25.76 15.63
CA GLY A 128 -12.10 27.07 15.31
C GLY A 128 -12.22 27.37 13.81
N HIS A 129 -12.51 28.62 13.48
CA HIS A 129 -12.59 29.09 12.09
C HIS A 129 -11.35 29.92 11.75
N TYR A 130 -10.64 29.51 10.71
CA TYR A 130 -9.39 30.13 10.26
C TYR A 130 -9.45 30.43 8.77
N SER A 131 -9.01 31.59 8.36
CA SER A 131 -8.87 31.94 6.94
C SER A 131 -7.76 31.11 6.28
N ALA A 132 -7.81 30.97 4.96
CA ALA A 132 -6.77 30.28 4.22
C ALA A 132 -5.37 30.95 4.40
N SER A 133 -5.31 32.27 4.57
CA SER A 133 -4.06 32.97 4.87
C SER A 133 -3.48 32.64 6.24
N GLN A 134 -4.33 32.49 7.25
CA GLN A 134 -3.92 32.11 8.61
C GLN A 134 -3.42 30.66 8.70
N VAL A 135 -4.08 29.75 8.02
CA VAL A 135 -3.67 28.32 7.98
C VAL A 135 -2.43 28.14 7.10
N GLY A 136 -2.36 28.86 5.98
CA GLY A 136 -1.35 28.69 4.96
C GLY A 136 -1.51 27.35 4.24
N THR A 137 -0.48 26.49 4.29
CA THR A 137 -0.54 25.13 3.77
C THR A 137 -0.93 24.17 4.89
N PHE A 138 -2.03 23.44 4.68
CA PHE A 138 -2.47 22.37 5.58
C PHE A 138 -2.10 21.03 4.97
N THR A 139 -1.39 20.20 5.75
CA THR A 139 -0.95 18.87 5.33
C THR A 139 -1.50 17.81 6.27
N ALA A 140 -2.06 16.74 5.71
CA ALA A 140 -2.45 15.55 6.45
C ALA A 140 -1.74 14.34 5.85
N GLN A 141 -1.03 13.59 6.68
CA GLN A 141 -0.31 12.39 6.29
C GLN A 141 -0.76 11.20 7.13
N ALA A 142 -1.06 10.07 6.47
CA ALA A 142 -1.31 8.81 7.15
C ALA A 142 -0.27 7.78 6.72
N LYS A 143 0.40 7.16 7.71
CA LYS A 143 1.41 6.11 7.50
C LYS A 143 1.03 4.88 8.30
N TRP A 144 1.22 3.71 7.68
CA TRP A 144 0.99 2.43 8.31
C TRP A 144 2.28 1.80 8.82
N ARG A 145 2.12 0.83 9.73
CA ARG A 145 3.24 0.07 10.29
C ARG A 145 4.02 -0.63 9.17
N ARG A 146 5.36 -0.60 9.30
CA ARG A 146 6.27 -1.14 8.27
C ARG A 146 6.21 -2.66 8.14
N PHE A 147 6.11 -3.38 9.24
CA PHE A 147 6.03 -4.85 9.22
C PHE A 147 4.61 -5.28 9.54
N ALA A 148 3.97 -5.91 8.59
CA ALA A 148 2.58 -6.31 8.67
C ALA A 148 2.44 -7.81 8.45
N PRO A 149 2.01 -8.60 9.47
CA PRO A 149 1.65 -9.99 9.29
C PRO A 149 0.52 -10.13 8.28
N TYR A 150 0.62 -11.16 7.45
CA TYR A 150 -0.38 -11.50 6.43
C TYR A 150 -0.87 -12.92 6.63
N PHE A 151 -2.18 -13.12 6.50
CA PHE A 151 -2.83 -14.42 6.44
C PHE A 151 -3.86 -14.43 5.32
N GLY A 152 -3.90 -15.51 4.56
CA GLY A 152 -4.81 -15.64 3.44
C GLY A 152 -5.03 -17.06 3.00
N ILE A 153 -5.94 -17.18 2.07
CA ILE A 153 -6.23 -18.39 1.33
C ILE A 153 -6.09 -18.08 -0.16
N GLY A 154 -5.72 -19.06 -0.94
CA GLY A 154 -5.59 -18.88 -2.38
C GLY A 154 -5.95 -20.13 -3.14
N TRP A 155 -6.22 -19.93 -4.40
CA TRP A 155 -6.47 -20.98 -5.39
C TRP A 155 -5.59 -20.70 -6.61
N GLY A 156 -5.05 -21.75 -7.20
CA GLY A 156 -4.23 -21.65 -8.41
C GLY A 156 -3.12 -22.67 -8.44
N SER A 157 -2.27 -22.59 -9.45
CA SER A 157 -1.16 -23.51 -9.60
C SER A 157 -0.19 -23.43 -8.46
N LYS A 158 0.37 -24.55 -8.09
CA LYS A 158 1.55 -24.64 -7.23
C LYS A 158 2.77 -24.22 -8.03
N ALA A 159 3.76 -23.68 -7.34
CA ALA A 159 5.08 -23.58 -7.93
C ALA A 159 5.54 -24.98 -8.35
N ALA A 160 5.74 -25.12 -9.64
CA ALA A 160 6.32 -26.25 -10.35
C ALA A 160 5.78 -27.63 -10.06
N ARG A 161 4.64 -27.88 -10.52
CA ARG A 161 4.20 -29.26 -10.82
C ARG A 161 4.45 -29.64 -12.27
N ASP A 162 4.05 -28.78 -13.18
CA ASP A 162 4.20 -28.93 -14.62
C ASP A 162 4.58 -27.57 -15.21
N THR A 163 5.49 -27.56 -16.17
CA THR A 163 5.86 -26.36 -16.92
C THR A 163 4.64 -25.82 -17.65
N GLY A 164 4.32 -24.55 -17.48
CA GLY A 164 3.21 -23.94 -18.17
C GLY A 164 2.62 -22.71 -17.51
N PHE A 165 1.54 -22.23 -18.09
CA PHE A 165 0.81 -21.08 -17.56
C PHE A 165 0.05 -21.44 -16.28
N SER A 166 0.08 -20.52 -15.33
CA SER A 166 -0.63 -20.62 -14.07
C SER A 166 -1.50 -19.38 -13.83
N MET A 167 -2.62 -19.58 -13.15
CA MET A 167 -3.50 -18.52 -12.68
C MET A 167 -3.74 -18.69 -11.21
N GLY A 168 -3.81 -17.58 -10.49
CA GLY A 168 -4.06 -17.59 -9.05
C GLY A 168 -5.08 -16.54 -8.64
N PHE A 169 -5.83 -16.88 -7.60
CA PHE A 169 -6.72 -16.00 -6.89
C PHE A 169 -6.39 -16.03 -5.40
N ASP A 170 -6.32 -14.88 -4.76
CA ASP A 170 -5.96 -14.72 -3.36
C ASP A 170 -6.98 -13.90 -2.61
N LEU A 171 -7.33 -14.38 -1.42
CA LEU A 171 -8.08 -13.65 -0.42
C LEU A 171 -7.32 -13.68 0.88
N GLY A 172 -7.15 -12.54 1.51
CA GLY A 172 -6.43 -12.47 2.76
C GLY A 172 -6.61 -11.16 3.51
N VAL A 173 -5.90 -11.05 4.59
CA VAL A 173 -5.89 -9.87 5.44
C VAL A 173 -4.47 -9.56 5.88
N LEU A 174 -4.14 -8.29 5.78
CA LEU A 174 -2.90 -7.72 6.28
C LEU A 174 -3.21 -7.01 7.60
N TYR A 175 -2.52 -7.39 8.68
CA TYR A 175 -2.59 -6.66 9.94
C TYR A 175 -1.56 -5.55 9.95
N THR A 176 -2.03 -4.33 9.65
CA THR A 176 -1.16 -3.15 9.50
C THR A 176 -1.01 -2.33 10.76
N ASP A 177 -1.73 -2.70 11.83
CA ASP A 177 -1.98 -1.84 12.97
C ASP A 177 -2.68 -0.52 12.56
N SER A 178 -3.00 0.33 13.53
CA SER A 178 -3.63 1.62 13.25
C SER A 178 -2.66 2.54 12.50
N PRO A 179 -3.09 3.22 11.43
CA PRO A 179 -2.23 4.22 10.81
C PRO A 179 -1.96 5.39 11.75
N THR A 180 -0.77 5.93 11.69
CA THR A 180 -0.41 7.18 12.36
C THR A 180 -0.77 8.34 11.45
N VAL A 181 -1.70 9.17 11.90
CA VAL A 181 -2.11 10.39 11.21
C VAL A 181 -1.36 11.58 11.80
N THR A 182 -0.69 12.33 10.96
CA THR A 182 -0.01 13.58 11.30
C THR A 182 -0.68 14.71 10.55
N LEU A 183 -1.09 15.75 11.28
CA LEU A 183 -1.65 16.98 10.74
C LEU A 183 -0.69 18.13 10.98
N SER A 184 -0.52 19.02 10.02
CA SER A 184 0.26 20.24 10.18
C SER A 184 -0.35 21.39 9.39
N ALA A 185 -0.20 22.61 9.91
CA ALA A 185 -0.49 23.85 9.23
C ALA A 185 0.80 24.69 9.22
N SER A 186 1.09 25.39 8.15
CA SER A 186 2.28 26.27 8.10
C SER A 186 2.16 27.46 9.04
N ASN A 187 0.92 27.87 9.38
CA ASN A 187 0.59 28.89 10.39
C ASN A 187 1.52 30.14 10.29
N PRO A 188 1.52 30.86 9.16
CA PRO A 188 2.47 31.95 8.92
C PRO A 188 2.37 33.09 9.95
N ASP A 189 1.20 33.27 10.55
CA ASP A 189 0.94 34.31 11.56
C ASP A 189 1.27 33.84 12.99
N ASN A 190 1.81 32.63 13.19
CA ASN A 190 2.14 32.02 14.47
C ASN A 190 0.96 32.03 15.49
N ILE A 191 -0.24 31.76 15.03
CA ILE A 191 -1.45 31.73 15.85
C ILE A 191 -1.39 30.52 16.79
N GLN A 192 -1.14 30.76 18.08
CA GLN A 192 -1.01 29.71 19.09
C GLN A 192 -2.25 28.84 19.21
N LYS A 193 -3.44 29.43 19.09
CA LYS A 193 -4.70 28.69 19.12
C LYS A 193 -4.83 27.72 17.94
N LEU A 194 -4.38 28.12 16.73
CA LEU A 194 -4.38 27.24 15.55
C LEU A 194 -3.47 26.02 15.78
N THR A 195 -2.29 26.20 16.32
CA THR A 195 -1.37 25.12 16.66
C THR A 195 -2.01 24.12 17.64
N THR A 196 -2.68 24.64 18.68
CA THR A 196 -3.40 23.80 19.65
C THR A 196 -4.56 23.06 18.99
N ASP A 197 -5.38 23.74 18.19
CA ASP A 197 -6.54 23.14 17.52
C ASP A 197 -6.11 22.05 16.51
N VAL A 198 -5.01 22.24 15.79
CA VAL A 198 -4.43 21.21 14.88
C VAL A 198 -3.99 19.97 15.68
N SER A 199 -3.36 20.15 16.83
CA SER A 199 -2.95 19.02 17.68
C SER A 199 -4.13 18.22 18.24
N VAL A 200 -5.20 18.89 18.64
CA VAL A 200 -6.43 18.24 19.09
C VAL A 200 -7.12 17.51 17.95
N GLU A 201 -7.18 18.12 16.76
CA GLU A 201 -7.77 17.50 15.58
C GLU A 201 -6.96 16.26 15.15
N GLN A 202 -5.63 16.32 15.22
CA GLN A 202 -4.75 15.17 15.00
C GLN A 202 -5.04 14.02 15.98
N ALA A 203 -5.25 14.31 17.25
CA ALA A 203 -5.60 13.29 18.24
C ALA A 203 -6.93 12.60 17.89
N LYS A 204 -7.95 13.38 17.49
CA LYS A 204 -9.24 12.84 17.02
C LYS A 204 -9.09 12.01 15.76
N ALA A 205 -8.29 12.47 14.79
CA ALA A 205 -8.01 11.73 13.55
C ALA A 205 -7.35 10.38 13.85
N ASN A 206 -6.36 10.34 14.74
CA ASN A 206 -5.73 9.09 15.19
C ASN A 206 -6.71 8.17 15.91
N GLN A 207 -7.59 8.71 16.77
CA GLN A 207 -8.64 7.95 17.43
C GLN A 207 -9.62 7.32 16.40
N SER A 208 -10.06 8.09 15.42
CA SER A 208 -10.95 7.61 14.36
C SER A 208 -10.26 6.56 13.47
N ALA A 209 -8.98 6.74 13.18
CA ALA A 209 -8.18 5.81 12.40
C ALA A 209 -7.84 4.51 13.15
N SER A 210 -8.07 4.45 14.46
CA SER A 210 -7.72 3.29 15.30
C SER A 210 -8.44 1.98 14.93
N SER A 211 -9.55 2.07 14.20
CA SER A 211 -10.29 0.91 13.68
C SER A 211 -9.70 0.33 12.39
N LEU A 212 -8.85 1.08 11.68
CA LEU A 212 -8.27 0.69 10.38
C LEU A 212 -7.02 -0.18 10.55
N ARG A 213 -7.13 -1.24 11.34
CA ARG A 213 -6.00 -2.15 11.65
C ARG A 213 -5.83 -3.26 10.63
N PHE A 214 -6.86 -3.54 9.85
CA PHE A 214 -6.89 -4.64 8.91
C PHE A 214 -7.06 -4.13 7.50
N TRP A 215 -6.17 -4.56 6.62
CA TRP A 215 -6.27 -4.28 5.19
C TRP A 215 -6.71 -5.55 4.46
N PRO A 216 -7.91 -5.60 3.89
CA PRO A 216 -8.36 -6.74 3.10
C PRO A 216 -7.58 -6.83 1.80
N MET A 217 -7.03 -8.00 1.51
CA MET A 217 -6.29 -8.27 0.29
C MET A 217 -7.12 -9.22 -0.59
N ILE A 218 -7.47 -8.73 -1.77
CA ILE A 218 -8.07 -9.49 -2.85
C ILE A 218 -7.17 -9.33 -4.05
N GLY A 219 -6.77 -10.44 -4.69
CA GLY A 219 -5.84 -10.40 -5.80
C GLY A 219 -6.06 -11.52 -6.81
N ILE A 220 -5.65 -11.22 -8.03
CA ILE A 220 -5.53 -12.17 -9.13
C ILE A 220 -4.12 -12.12 -9.68
N ARG A 221 -3.61 -13.26 -10.10
CA ARG A 221 -2.29 -13.35 -10.71
C ARG A 221 -2.28 -14.31 -11.90
N VAL A 222 -1.37 -14.07 -12.83
CA VAL A 222 -1.04 -14.95 -13.93
C VAL A 222 0.46 -15.14 -13.93
N GLY A 223 0.91 -16.36 -14.09
CA GLY A 223 2.32 -16.71 -14.02
C GLY A 223 2.71 -17.80 -15.01
N TYR A 224 3.97 -18.16 -14.94
CA TYR A 224 4.54 -19.26 -15.69
C TYR A 224 5.43 -20.08 -14.76
N ASP A 225 5.21 -21.37 -14.80
CA ASP A 225 5.99 -22.37 -14.08
C ASP A 225 7.08 -22.92 -15.00
N PHE A 226 8.35 -22.85 -14.55
CA PHE A 226 9.55 -23.25 -15.30
C PHE A 226 10.06 -24.62 -14.85
#